data_4aed223aa674ad30802acdfbc8422049
#
_entry.id   4aed223aa674ad30802acdfbc8422049
#
_cell.length_a   1.000
_cell.length_b   1.000
_cell.length_c   1.000
_cell.angle_alpha   90.00
_cell.angle_beta   90.00
_cell.angle_gamma   90.00
#
_symmetry.space_group_name_H-M   'P 1'
#
loop_
_entity.id
_entity.type
_entity.pdbx_description
1 polymer ?
#
loop_
_entity_poly.entity_id
_entity_poly.type
_entity_poly.pdbx_seq_one_letter_code
_entity_poly.pdbx_strand_id
1 'polypeptide(L)'
;MNSFLLIDDDIAVRTSLSLLLKKEGLDVVSVGSPEEALAFLKNQTPELVILDMNFSNDTSGADGLKLLEQIKKQQPATPVMLITGWATIDLAVRGMKLGASDFIHKPWKNSHFMESVRTILQLGPSPKTPDPTPAARKKLDSQYDFSSIIGEDPHMLRILETVGRVAPTDASVLIMGESGTGKELIAEAIHQNSRRSRQAFVKVNLGGISSSLFESEMFGHVRGAFTDARTDRTGRFEMAGKGTIFLDEIGDLELASQVKLLRVLQDRTYEVLGSSRTRTVDVRVIAATNRNLEEMVNKGTFREDLLYRINLIALRLPSLRERPGDIPLLVDYFIQNLSELYARPLRVERSAMQWLRQLPLPGNIRQLKNLVERTVLITPGDVLSLDDFQRQYQPSSTKTSGALPEVGAMTLEEMEIRMIERAMAFHKGKVARVARSLGLTRGALYRRLDKYRIPYSDEES
;
A
#
# COMPACT_ATOMS: atom_id res chain seq x y z
N MET A 1 12.36 -16.41 -31.03
CA MET A 1 11.09 -15.78 -31.48
C MET A 1 10.22 -15.70 -30.23
N ASN A 2 9.86 -14.46 -29.89
CA ASN A 2 9.08 -14.19 -28.68
C ASN A 2 7.61 -14.42 -29.03
N SER A 3 7.04 -15.57 -28.64
CA SER A 3 5.66 -15.92 -28.96
C SER A 3 4.77 -15.87 -27.73
N PHE A 4 3.53 -15.48 -27.90
CA PHE A 4 2.47 -15.58 -26.92
C PHE A 4 1.81 -16.95 -27.01
N LEU A 5 1.39 -17.51 -25.88
CA LEU A 5 0.61 -18.72 -25.83
C LEU A 5 -0.82 -18.38 -25.42
N LEU A 6 -1.77 -18.60 -26.32
CA LEU A 6 -3.20 -18.43 -26.07
C LEU A 6 -3.85 -19.82 -25.86
N ILE A 7 -4.49 -19.99 -24.72
CA ILE A 7 -5.09 -21.26 -24.30
C ILE A 7 -6.59 -21.04 -24.03
N ASP A 8 -7.46 -21.53 -24.89
CA ASP A 8 -8.91 -21.38 -24.77
C ASP A 8 -9.53 -22.50 -25.59
N ASP A 9 -10.58 -23.20 -25.16
CA ASP A 9 -11.23 -24.25 -25.89
C ASP A 9 -12.16 -23.75 -27.01
N ASP A 10 -12.63 -22.49 -26.89
CA ASP A 10 -13.46 -21.85 -27.91
C ASP A 10 -12.64 -21.35 -29.12
N ILE A 11 -12.86 -21.99 -30.28
CA ILE A 11 -12.18 -21.62 -31.53
C ILE A 11 -12.46 -20.15 -31.93
N ALA A 12 -13.67 -19.62 -31.68
CA ALA A 12 -14.03 -18.27 -32.05
C ALA A 12 -13.25 -17.24 -31.20
N VAL A 13 -13.10 -17.50 -29.91
CA VAL A 13 -12.29 -16.68 -28.99
C VAL A 13 -10.83 -16.74 -29.40
N ARG A 14 -10.26 -17.95 -29.64
CA ARG A 14 -8.88 -18.09 -30.08
C ARG A 14 -8.61 -17.33 -31.38
N THR A 15 -9.50 -17.44 -32.36
CA THR A 15 -9.35 -16.77 -33.66
C THR A 15 -9.42 -15.26 -33.52
N SER A 16 -10.39 -14.75 -32.77
CA SER A 16 -10.57 -13.31 -32.50
C SER A 16 -9.37 -12.69 -31.78
N LEU A 17 -8.90 -13.33 -30.70
CA LEU A 17 -7.74 -12.84 -29.95
C LEU A 17 -6.44 -12.96 -30.72
N SER A 18 -6.24 -14.06 -31.48
CA SER A 18 -5.07 -14.21 -32.33
C SER A 18 -4.99 -13.12 -33.39
N LEU A 19 -6.12 -12.76 -34.01
CA LEU A 19 -6.20 -11.66 -34.97
C LEU A 19 -5.90 -10.31 -34.32
N LEU A 20 -6.45 -10.05 -33.13
CA LEU A 20 -6.22 -8.83 -32.39
C LEU A 20 -4.73 -8.66 -32.04
N LEU A 21 -4.11 -9.71 -31.51
CA LEU A 21 -2.69 -9.67 -31.10
C LEU A 21 -1.76 -9.56 -32.33
N LYS A 22 -2.03 -10.31 -33.41
CA LYS A 22 -1.26 -10.21 -34.67
C LYS A 22 -1.35 -8.83 -35.31
N LYS A 23 -2.49 -8.15 -35.23
CA LYS A 23 -2.67 -6.77 -35.72
C LYS A 23 -1.74 -5.79 -35.02
N GLU A 24 -1.39 -6.08 -33.76
CA GLU A 24 -0.44 -5.30 -32.96
C GLU A 24 1.03 -5.77 -33.14
N GLY A 25 1.28 -6.69 -34.08
CA GLY A 25 2.63 -7.17 -34.39
C GLY A 25 3.17 -8.25 -33.45
N LEU A 26 2.28 -8.92 -32.69
CA LEU A 26 2.65 -9.93 -31.71
C LEU A 26 2.46 -11.35 -32.29
N ASP A 27 3.47 -12.21 -32.15
CA ASP A 27 3.39 -13.60 -32.56
C ASP A 27 2.61 -14.43 -31.55
N VAL A 28 1.61 -15.18 -32.00
CA VAL A 28 0.71 -15.94 -31.14
C VAL A 28 0.63 -17.39 -31.60
N VAL A 29 0.89 -18.30 -30.66
CA VAL A 29 0.56 -19.72 -30.77
C VAL A 29 -0.71 -19.96 -29.98
N SER A 30 -1.74 -20.57 -30.60
CA SER A 30 -3.01 -20.86 -29.95
C SER A 30 -3.24 -22.37 -29.84
N VAL A 31 -3.65 -22.81 -28.67
CA VAL A 31 -3.92 -24.22 -28.35
C VAL A 31 -5.31 -24.35 -27.71
N GLY A 32 -5.94 -25.53 -27.93
CA GLY A 32 -7.32 -25.77 -27.51
C GLY A 32 -7.47 -26.58 -26.23
N SER A 33 -6.36 -27.11 -25.68
CA SER A 33 -6.43 -27.96 -24.49
C SER A 33 -5.26 -27.74 -23.53
N PRO A 34 -5.43 -28.09 -22.23
CA PRO A 34 -4.35 -28.09 -21.24
C PRO A 34 -3.16 -28.97 -21.65
N GLU A 35 -3.39 -30.11 -22.27
CA GLU A 35 -2.36 -31.05 -22.69
C GLU A 35 -1.46 -30.44 -23.77
N GLU A 36 -2.05 -29.79 -24.78
CA GLU A 36 -1.31 -29.07 -25.83
C GLU A 36 -0.49 -27.92 -25.25
N ALA A 37 -1.07 -27.19 -24.30
CA ALA A 37 -0.39 -26.10 -23.61
C ALA A 37 0.84 -26.61 -22.86
N LEU A 38 0.72 -27.65 -22.06
CA LEU A 38 1.83 -28.25 -21.33
C LEU A 38 2.90 -28.85 -22.24
N ALA A 39 2.50 -29.44 -23.38
CA ALA A 39 3.44 -29.93 -24.38
C ALA A 39 4.25 -28.81 -25.03
N PHE A 40 3.62 -27.69 -25.33
CA PHE A 40 4.29 -26.47 -25.83
C PHE A 40 5.29 -25.93 -24.81
N LEU A 41 4.88 -25.77 -23.54
CA LEU A 41 5.68 -25.21 -22.46
C LEU A 41 6.90 -26.07 -22.06
N LYS A 42 6.93 -27.35 -22.41
CA LYS A 42 8.13 -28.20 -22.22
C LYS A 42 9.29 -27.78 -23.12
N ASN A 43 9.00 -27.23 -24.30
CA ASN A 43 10.01 -26.94 -25.32
C ASN A 43 10.21 -25.45 -25.57
N GLN A 44 9.27 -24.60 -25.16
CA GLN A 44 9.29 -23.17 -25.43
C GLN A 44 8.84 -22.37 -24.22
N THR A 45 9.40 -21.16 -24.06
CA THR A 45 9.02 -20.21 -23.01
C THR A 45 8.37 -19.00 -23.68
N PRO A 46 7.03 -18.84 -23.58
CA PRO A 46 6.33 -17.69 -24.14
C PRO A 46 6.58 -16.43 -23.28
N GLU A 47 6.49 -15.25 -23.91
CA GLU A 47 6.55 -13.97 -23.21
C GLU A 47 5.32 -13.72 -22.33
N LEU A 48 4.16 -14.25 -22.74
CA LEU A 48 2.91 -14.18 -21.99
C LEU A 48 2.06 -15.41 -22.32
N VAL A 49 1.46 -15.98 -21.30
CA VAL A 49 0.39 -16.97 -21.42
C VAL A 49 -0.94 -16.27 -21.18
N ILE A 50 -1.88 -16.43 -22.11
CA ILE A 50 -3.27 -16.00 -21.98
C ILE A 50 -4.10 -17.25 -21.80
N LEU A 51 -4.73 -17.40 -20.63
CA LEU A 51 -5.34 -18.65 -20.20
C LEU A 51 -6.84 -18.47 -19.93
N ASP A 52 -7.70 -19.16 -20.66
CA ASP A 52 -9.09 -19.28 -20.24
C ASP A 52 -9.21 -20.15 -18.99
N MET A 53 -10.12 -19.78 -18.12
CA MET A 53 -10.34 -20.49 -16.86
C MET A 53 -11.27 -21.72 -17.03
N ASN A 54 -12.09 -21.76 -18.08
CA ASN A 54 -13.10 -22.79 -18.30
C ASN A 54 -12.76 -23.61 -19.53
N PHE A 55 -12.34 -24.88 -19.36
CA PHE A 55 -11.99 -25.83 -20.41
C PHE A 55 -13.03 -26.95 -20.61
N SER A 56 -14.14 -26.88 -19.95
CA SER A 56 -15.21 -27.89 -20.05
C SER A 56 -16.55 -27.22 -19.79
N ASN A 57 -17.63 -27.94 -19.98
CA ASN A 57 -18.98 -27.49 -19.61
C ASN A 57 -19.11 -27.22 -18.10
N ASP A 58 -18.05 -27.42 -17.32
CA ASP A 58 -17.99 -27.07 -15.91
C ASP A 58 -17.53 -25.63 -15.74
N THR A 59 -18.44 -24.76 -15.30
CA THR A 59 -18.21 -23.35 -15.10
C THR A 59 -17.44 -23.03 -13.79
N SER A 60 -16.91 -24.07 -13.10
CA SER A 60 -16.22 -23.92 -11.81
C SER A 60 -14.84 -23.24 -11.89
N GLY A 61 -14.23 -23.20 -13.09
CA GLY A 61 -12.87 -22.69 -13.31
C GLY A 61 -11.75 -23.51 -12.66
N ALA A 62 -12.07 -24.68 -12.11
CA ALA A 62 -11.11 -25.53 -11.40
C ALA A 62 -9.99 -26.02 -12.32
N ASP A 63 -10.28 -26.30 -13.58
CA ASP A 63 -9.31 -26.81 -14.54
C ASP A 63 -8.30 -25.72 -14.95
N GLY A 64 -8.76 -24.48 -15.15
CA GLY A 64 -7.87 -23.35 -15.39
C GLY A 64 -6.93 -23.07 -14.22
N LEU A 65 -7.40 -23.17 -12.97
CA LEU A 65 -6.54 -23.03 -11.79
C LEU A 65 -5.49 -24.14 -11.71
N LYS A 66 -5.84 -25.40 -11.98
CA LYS A 66 -4.87 -26.52 -12.02
C LYS A 66 -3.81 -26.29 -13.08
N LEU A 67 -4.24 -25.87 -14.29
CA LEU A 67 -3.30 -25.57 -15.36
C LEU A 67 -2.38 -24.41 -15.02
N LEU A 68 -2.90 -23.32 -14.42
CA LEU A 68 -2.10 -22.21 -13.92
C LEU A 68 -1.04 -22.67 -12.92
N GLU A 69 -1.40 -23.51 -11.96
CA GLU A 69 -0.47 -24.08 -10.98
C GLU A 69 0.65 -24.89 -11.65
N GLN A 70 0.30 -25.69 -12.65
CA GLN A 70 1.27 -26.48 -13.42
C GLN A 70 2.21 -25.59 -14.24
N ILE A 71 1.67 -24.55 -14.91
CA ILE A 71 2.46 -23.56 -15.65
C ILE A 71 3.46 -22.88 -14.69
N LYS A 72 2.99 -22.41 -13.54
CA LYS A 72 3.84 -21.73 -12.56
C LYS A 72 4.88 -22.63 -11.91
N LYS A 73 4.61 -23.94 -11.78
CA LYS A 73 5.62 -24.93 -11.34
C LYS A 73 6.71 -25.16 -12.39
N GLN A 74 6.35 -25.22 -13.67
CA GLN A 74 7.30 -25.44 -14.76
C GLN A 74 8.08 -24.16 -15.13
N GLN A 75 7.40 -23.04 -15.20
CA GLN A 75 7.94 -21.76 -15.63
C GLN A 75 7.49 -20.63 -14.68
N PRO A 76 8.09 -20.50 -13.49
CA PRO A 76 7.66 -19.52 -12.47
C PRO A 76 7.71 -18.07 -12.93
N ALA A 77 8.64 -17.74 -13.83
CA ALA A 77 8.87 -16.38 -14.32
C ALA A 77 7.91 -15.97 -15.44
N THR A 78 7.29 -16.92 -16.16
CA THR A 78 6.40 -16.61 -17.28
C THR A 78 5.12 -15.96 -16.77
N PRO A 79 4.79 -14.74 -17.23
CA PRO A 79 3.54 -14.09 -16.84
C PRO A 79 2.33 -14.84 -17.41
N VAL A 80 1.25 -14.89 -16.63
CA VAL A 80 -0.01 -15.54 -17.04
C VAL A 80 -1.16 -14.57 -16.82
N MET A 81 -1.90 -14.25 -17.86
CA MET A 81 -3.15 -13.50 -17.83
C MET A 81 -4.33 -14.44 -17.93
N LEU A 82 -5.28 -14.33 -17.01
CA LEU A 82 -6.47 -15.16 -16.97
C LEU A 82 -7.62 -14.49 -17.71
N ILE A 83 -8.40 -15.29 -18.44
CA ILE A 83 -9.67 -14.87 -19.04
C ILE A 83 -10.79 -15.73 -18.46
N THR A 84 -11.93 -15.11 -18.14
CA THR A 84 -13.07 -15.85 -17.58
C THR A 84 -14.42 -15.25 -17.98
N GLY A 85 -15.39 -16.07 -18.30
CA GLY A 85 -16.76 -15.67 -18.64
C GLY A 85 -17.68 -15.56 -17.41
N TRP A 86 -17.40 -16.36 -16.38
CA TRP A 86 -18.18 -16.44 -15.15
C TRP A 86 -17.26 -16.24 -13.94
N ALA A 87 -16.64 -15.09 -13.86
CA ALA A 87 -15.84 -14.80 -12.68
C ALA A 87 -16.75 -14.63 -11.47
N THR A 88 -16.89 -15.69 -10.70
CA THR A 88 -17.04 -15.46 -9.27
C THR A 88 -15.74 -14.77 -8.84
N ILE A 89 -15.87 -13.70 -8.07
CA ILE A 89 -14.75 -12.95 -7.48
C ILE A 89 -13.72 -13.92 -6.87
N ASP A 90 -14.20 -15.00 -6.26
CA ASP A 90 -13.42 -16.07 -5.65
C ASP A 90 -12.45 -16.78 -6.64
N LEU A 91 -12.86 -16.98 -7.86
CA LEU A 91 -12.03 -17.66 -8.89
C LEU A 91 -10.86 -16.77 -9.36
N ALA A 92 -11.12 -15.50 -9.61
CA ALA A 92 -10.09 -14.52 -9.97
C ALA A 92 -9.05 -14.39 -8.85
N VAL A 93 -9.53 -14.31 -7.59
CA VAL A 93 -8.72 -14.29 -6.38
C VAL A 93 -7.80 -15.48 -6.26
N ARG A 94 -8.33 -16.70 -6.43
CA ARG A 94 -7.53 -17.93 -6.38
C ARG A 94 -6.47 -17.95 -7.47
N GLY A 95 -6.81 -17.47 -8.68
CA GLY A 95 -5.87 -17.36 -9.79
C GLY A 95 -4.71 -16.40 -9.46
N MET A 96 -5.00 -15.23 -8.88
CA MET A 96 -3.98 -14.28 -8.47
C MET A 96 -3.08 -14.84 -7.35
N LYS A 97 -3.65 -15.54 -6.36
CA LYS A 97 -2.87 -16.24 -5.30
C LYS A 97 -1.95 -17.33 -5.86
N LEU A 98 -2.32 -17.98 -6.95
CA LEU A 98 -1.49 -18.96 -7.67
C LEU A 98 -0.45 -18.31 -8.59
N GLY A 99 -0.37 -16.98 -8.63
CA GLY A 99 0.67 -16.24 -9.35
C GLY A 99 0.28 -15.78 -10.74
N ALA A 100 -1.02 -15.69 -11.08
CA ALA A 100 -1.44 -14.98 -12.27
C ALA A 100 -1.00 -13.50 -12.22
N SER A 101 -0.71 -12.92 -13.38
CA SER A 101 -0.26 -11.55 -13.50
C SER A 101 -1.43 -10.55 -13.63
N ASP A 102 -2.53 -10.99 -14.21
CA ASP A 102 -3.76 -10.21 -14.38
C ASP A 102 -4.94 -11.13 -14.70
N PHE A 103 -6.17 -10.60 -14.64
CA PHE A 103 -7.37 -11.30 -15.13
C PHE A 103 -8.30 -10.36 -15.89
N ILE A 104 -9.01 -10.90 -16.88
CA ILE A 104 -9.99 -10.17 -17.69
C ILE A 104 -11.30 -10.94 -17.75
N HIS A 105 -12.40 -10.22 -17.58
CA HIS A 105 -13.76 -10.75 -17.66
C HIS A 105 -14.28 -10.72 -19.11
N LYS A 106 -14.89 -11.82 -19.58
CA LYS A 106 -15.69 -11.88 -20.83
C LYS A 106 -17.09 -11.27 -20.58
N PRO A 107 -17.61 -10.35 -21.42
CA PRO A 107 -16.98 -9.72 -22.58
C PRO A 107 -16.07 -8.55 -22.18
N TRP A 108 -14.98 -8.36 -22.89
CA TRP A 108 -14.03 -7.27 -22.70
C TRP A 108 -14.10 -6.23 -23.83
N LYS A 109 -13.54 -5.04 -23.55
CA LYS A 109 -13.20 -4.06 -24.59
C LYS A 109 -11.78 -4.33 -25.09
N ASN A 110 -11.58 -4.38 -26.41
CA ASN A 110 -10.25 -4.65 -27.00
C ASN A 110 -9.18 -3.68 -26.52
N SER A 111 -9.53 -2.41 -26.29
CA SER A 111 -8.59 -1.42 -25.74
C SER A 111 -8.10 -1.82 -24.34
N HIS A 112 -8.98 -2.26 -23.46
CA HIS A 112 -8.64 -2.68 -22.09
C HIS A 112 -7.81 -3.97 -22.11
N PHE A 113 -8.18 -4.95 -22.95
CA PHE A 113 -7.39 -6.18 -23.13
C PHE A 113 -5.96 -5.88 -23.56
N MET A 114 -5.77 -5.03 -24.58
CA MET A 114 -4.45 -4.65 -25.07
C MET A 114 -3.66 -3.81 -24.07
N GLU A 115 -4.32 -2.99 -23.23
CA GLU A 115 -3.71 -2.27 -22.13
C GLU A 115 -3.12 -3.22 -21.09
N SER A 116 -3.88 -4.24 -20.65
CA SER A 116 -3.40 -5.28 -19.73
C SER A 116 -2.22 -6.06 -20.33
N VAL A 117 -2.30 -6.48 -21.59
CA VAL A 117 -1.21 -7.16 -22.28
C VAL A 117 0.06 -6.31 -22.29
N ARG A 118 -0.03 -5.04 -22.70
CA ARG A 118 1.12 -4.12 -22.73
C ARG A 118 1.71 -3.91 -21.33
N THR A 119 0.85 -3.78 -20.31
CA THR A 119 1.27 -3.63 -18.91
C THR A 119 2.07 -4.84 -18.44
N ILE A 120 1.57 -6.06 -18.69
CA ILE A 120 2.25 -7.30 -18.29
C ILE A 120 3.61 -7.43 -18.98
N LEU A 121 3.70 -7.11 -20.28
CA LEU A 121 4.95 -7.17 -21.04
C LEU A 121 5.99 -6.15 -20.53
N GLN A 122 5.55 -4.96 -20.18
CA GLN A 122 6.44 -3.93 -19.61
C GLN A 122 6.93 -4.30 -18.20
N LEU A 123 6.14 -5.09 -17.48
CA LEU A 123 6.47 -5.60 -16.14
C LEU A 123 7.23 -6.92 -16.15
N GLY A 124 7.48 -7.51 -17.33
CA GLY A 124 8.14 -8.82 -17.51
C GLY A 124 9.29 -9.06 -16.54
N PRO A 125 9.74 -10.31 -16.33
CA PRO A 125 10.69 -10.67 -15.28
C PRO A 125 11.91 -9.76 -15.35
N SER A 126 12.11 -8.97 -14.30
CA SER A 126 13.32 -8.14 -14.16
C SER A 126 14.52 -9.09 -14.22
N PRO A 127 15.51 -8.86 -15.10
CA PRO A 127 16.77 -9.56 -14.98
C PRO A 127 17.22 -9.39 -13.52
N LYS A 128 17.74 -10.44 -12.90
CA LYS A 128 18.38 -10.34 -11.57
C LYS A 128 19.54 -9.34 -11.72
N THR A 129 19.22 -8.07 -11.55
CA THR A 129 20.22 -7.00 -11.49
C THR A 129 21.03 -7.21 -10.23
N PRO A 130 22.36 -7.16 -10.29
CA PRO A 130 23.20 -7.11 -9.10
C PRO A 130 22.71 -5.96 -8.20
N ASP A 131 22.93 -6.08 -6.89
CA ASP A 131 22.47 -5.08 -5.92
C ASP A 131 22.76 -3.66 -6.43
N PRO A 132 21.75 -2.78 -6.46
CA PRO A 132 21.89 -1.45 -7.03
C PRO A 132 22.97 -0.68 -6.25
N THR A 133 23.95 -0.18 -6.97
CA THR A 133 25.02 0.68 -6.46
C THR A 133 24.59 2.16 -6.53
N PRO A 134 25.30 3.09 -5.86
CA PRO A 134 25.06 4.54 -6.00
C PRO A 134 25.06 5.04 -7.46
N ALA A 135 25.78 4.35 -8.36
CA ALA A 135 25.75 4.59 -9.79
C ALA A 135 24.35 4.29 -10.40
N ALA A 136 23.57 3.37 -9.80
CA ALA A 136 22.23 3.05 -10.24
C ALA A 136 21.25 4.20 -9.98
N ARG A 137 21.40 4.94 -8.87
CA ARG A 137 20.60 6.13 -8.58
C ARG A 137 20.76 7.20 -9.66
N LYS A 138 22.00 7.55 -10.01
CA LYS A 138 22.28 8.54 -11.07
C LYS A 138 21.69 8.13 -12.43
N LYS A 139 21.73 6.83 -12.74
CA LYS A 139 21.10 6.30 -13.95
C LYS A 139 19.59 6.47 -13.94
N LEU A 140 18.92 6.20 -12.83
CA LEU A 140 17.48 6.40 -12.67
C LEU A 140 17.11 7.89 -12.80
N ASP A 141 17.84 8.78 -12.14
CA ASP A 141 17.60 10.24 -12.18
C ASP A 141 17.86 10.85 -13.56
N SER A 142 18.68 10.19 -14.40
CA SER A 142 18.87 10.62 -15.80
C SER A 142 17.70 10.25 -16.72
N GLN A 143 16.88 9.27 -16.35
CA GLN A 143 15.77 8.75 -17.13
C GLN A 143 14.41 9.22 -16.65
N TYR A 144 14.28 9.48 -15.35
CA TYR A 144 13.03 9.77 -14.66
C TYR A 144 13.20 10.94 -13.69
N ASP A 145 12.11 11.66 -13.44
CA ASP A 145 12.08 12.70 -12.41
C ASP A 145 11.79 12.09 -11.04
N PHE A 146 12.84 11.87 -10.26
CA PHE A 146 12.78 11.42 -8.87
C PHE A 146 13.40 12.45 -7.90
N SER A 147 13.47 13.72 -8.31
CA SER A 147 14.09 14.80 -7.55
C SER A 147 13.50 15.00 -6.14
N SER A 148 12.21 14.69 -5.96
CA SER A 148 11.52 14.78 -4.66
C SER A 148 11.80 13.60 -3.73
N ILE A 149 12.43 12.53 -4.21
CA ILE A 149 12.65 11.30 -3.44
C ILE A 149 14.12 11.19 -3.07
N ILE A 150 14.41 11.22 -1.78
CA ILE A 150 15.76 11.11 -1.23
C ILE A 150 15.98 9.70 -0.69
N GLY A 151 17.10 9.09 -1.08
CA GLY A 151 17.51 7.77 -0.64
C GLY A 151 18.29 7.02 -1.73
N GLU A 152 19.22 6.21 -1.28
CA GLU A 152 20.09 5.37 -2.11
C GLU A 152 20.04 3.90 -1.66
N ASP A 153 19.15 3.56 -0.71
CA ASP A 153 18.99 2.20 -0.22
C ASP A 153 18.60 1.25 -1.37
N PRO A 154 19.19 0.05 -1.46
CA PRO A 154 18.93 -0.91 -2.53
C PRO A 154 17.44 -1.27 -2.70
N HIS A 155 16.67 -1.34 -1.61
CA HIS A 155 15.23 -1.61 -1.69
C HIS A 155 14.49 -0.43 -2.31
N MET A 156 14.86 0.81 -1.93
CA MET A 156 14.28 2.00 -2.53
C MET A 156 14.62 2.12 -4.02
N LEU A 157 15.85 1.83 -4.42
CA LEU A 157 16.25 1.87 -5.83
C LEU A 157 15.47 0.87 -6.68
N ARG A 158 15.22 -0.34 -6.19
CA ARG A 158 14.35 -1.34 -6.85
C ARG A 158 12.90 -0.83 -7.00
N ILE A 159 12.38 -0.15 -5.98
CA ILE A 159 11.05 0.46 -6.05
C ILE A 159 11.03 1.57 -7.11
N LEU A 160 12.04 2.46 -7.13
CA LEU A 160 12.14 3.53 -8.12
C LEU A 160 12.28 3.00 -9.55
N GLU A 161 13.03 1.93 -9.75
CA GLU A 161 13.12 1.24 -11.04
C GLU A 161 11.75 0.70 -11.47
N THR A 162 11.00 0.11 -10.54
CA THR A 162 9.62 -0.34 -10.82
C THR A 162 8.70 0.84 -11.11
N VAL A 163 8.79 1.93 -10.34
CA VAL A 163 8.05 3.18 -10.59
C VAL A 163 8.31 3.69 -12.00
N GLY A 164 9.58 3.77 -12.42
CA GLY A 164 9.93 4.23 -13.77
C GLY A 164 9.30 3.37 -14.87
N ARG A 165 9.29 2.04 -14.72
CA ARG A 165 8.66 1.11 -15.68
C ARG A 165 7.13 1.22 -15.70
N VAL A 166 6.52 1.43 -14.55
CA VAL A 166 5.06 1.46 -14.39
C VAL A 166 4.48 2.84 -14.73
N ALA A 167 5.22 3.91 -14.52
CA ALA A 167 4.73 5.27 -14.70
C ALA A 167 4.13 5.54 -16.10
N PRO A 168 4.71 5.07 -17.23
CA PRO A 168 4.13 5.28 -18.56
C PRO A 168 2.83 4.50 -18.84
N THR A 169 2.42 3.59 -17.95
CA THR A 169 1.20 2.79 -18.10
C THR A 169 0.02 3.45 -17.41
N ASP A 170 -1.21 3.02 -17.72
CA ASP A 170 -2.43 3.40 -16.99
C ASP A 170 -2.80 2.39 -15.88
N ALA A 171 -1.90 1.45 -15.57
CA ALA A 171 -2.10 0.44 -14.53
C ALA A 171 -2.40 1.06 -13.16
N SER A 172 -3.34 0.45 -12.43
CA SER A 172 -3.59 0.80 -11.03
C SER A 172 -2.40 0.38 -10.17
N VAL A 173 -1.98 1.23 -9.25
CA VAL A 173 -0.85 0.98 -8.34
C VAL A 173 -1.32 1.08 -6.90
N LEU A 174 -1.00 0.07 -6.10
CA LEU A 174 -1.21 0.07 -4.66
C LEU A 174 0.12 0.25 -3.94
N ILE A 175 0.25 1.35 -3.19
CA ILE A 175 1.46 1.69 -2.42
C ILE A 175 1.22 1.32 -0.96
N MET A 176 1.94 0.34 -0.45
CA MET A 176 1.86 -0.12 0.93
C MET A 176 3.09 0.33 1.73
N GLY A 177 2.90 0.63 3.00
CA GLY A 177 3.99 0.99 3.90
C GLY A 177 3.50 1.74 5.12
N GLU A 178 4.31 1.79 6.16
CA GLU A 178 3.99 2.47 7.40
C GLU A 178 3.69 3.97 7.18
N SER A 179 3.02 4.57 8.15
CA SER A 179 2.79 6.03 8.13
C SER A 179 4.12 6.79 8.10
N GLY A 180 4.22 7.82 7.27
CA GLY A 180 5.40 8.65 7.16
C GLY A 180 6.56 8.08 6.35
N THR A 181 6.41 6.98 5.60
CA THR A 181 7.44 6.38 4.73
C THR A 181 7.64 7.11 3.40
N GLY A 182 6.71 7.99 2.99
CA GLY A 182 6.78 8.74 1.74
C GLY A 182 5.88 8.20 0.62
N LYS A 183 4.78 7.49 0.94
CA LYS A 183 3.83 6.93 -0.04
C LYS A 183 3.30 7.98 -1.02
N GLU A 184 3.00 9.17 -0.53
CA GLU A 184 2.52 10.29 -1.35
C GLU A 184 3.56 10.75 -2.38
N LEU A 185 4.84 10.87 -1.99
CA LEU A 185 5.93 11.23 -2.89
C LEU A 185 6.12 10.20 -4.02
N ILE A 186 5.94 8.91 -3.72
CA ILE A 186 5.96 7.86 -4.74
C ILE A 186 4.78 7.99 -5.70
N ALA A 187 3.57 8.31 -5.19
CA ALA A 187 2.40 8.54 -6.05
C ALA A 187 2.59 9.76 -6.96
N GLU A 188 3.17 10.84 -6.46
CA GLU A 188 3.57 12.01 -7.24
C GLU A 188 4.59 11.65 -8.32
N ALA A 189 5.64 10.91 -7.97
CA ALA A 189 6.66 10.47 -8.92
C ALA A 189 6.08 9.58 -10.03
N ILE A 190 5.13 8.69 -9.71
CA ILE A 190 4.42 7.90 -10.73
C ILE A 190 3.65 8.82 -11.68
N HIS A 191 2.96 9.83 -11.16
CA HIS A 191 2.21 10.77 -11.98
C HIS A 191 3.14 11.64 -12.85
N GLN A 192 4.19 12.22 -12.27
CA GLN A 192 5.16 13.08 -12.96
C GLN A 192 5.85 12.38 -14.14
N ASN A 193 6.14 11.09 -13.99
CA ASN A 193 6.76 10.27 -15.03
C ASN A 193 5.75 9.55 -15.94
N SER A 194 4.45 9.85 -15.84
CA SER A 194 3.38 9.23 -16.62
C SER A 194 3.06 10.01 -17.89
N ARG A 195 2.31 9.38 -18.79
CA ARG A 195 1.72 10.06 -19.96
C ARG A 195 0.70 11.14 -19.57
N ARG A 196 0.23 11.12 -18.33
CA ARG A 196 -0.75 12.06 -17.76
C ARG A 196 -0.11 13.15 -16.90
N SER A 197 1.20 13.31 -16.95
CA SER A 197 1.96 14.26 -16.10
C SER A 197 1.52 15.72 -16.25
N ARG A 198 0.94 16.09 -17.40
CA ARG A 198 0.42 17.45 -17.66
C ARG A 198 -1.06 17.61 -17.29
N GLN A 199 -1.70 16.54 -16.84
CA GLN A 199 -3.10 16.53 -16.41
C GLN A 199 -3.20 16.68 -14.89
N ALA A 200 -4.44 16.79 -14.39
CA ALA A 200 -4.68 16.94 -12.96
C ALA A 200 -4.17 15.73 -12.14
N PHE A 201 -3.51 16.01 -11.03
CA PHE A 201 -3.21 15.04 -9.96
C PHE A 201 -4.06 15.39 -8.75
N VAL A 202 -5.13 14.64 -8.53
CA VAL A 202 -6.08 14.90 -7.44
C VAL A 202 -5.82 13.97 -6.28
N LYS A 203 -5.42 14.53 -5.15
CA LYS A 203 -5.16 13.80 -3.89
C LYS A 203 -6.41 13.76 -3.04
N VAL A 204 -6.73 12.59 -2.52
CA VAL A 204 -7.86 12.35 -1.62
C VAL A 204 -7.41 11.50 -0.44
N ASN A 205 -7.44 12.06 0.76
CA ASN A 205 -7.25 11.29 1.99
C ASN A 205 -8.61 10.74 2.43
N LEU A 206 -8.78 9.43 2.30
CA LEU A 206 -10.05 8.75 2.58
C LEU A 206 -10.30 8.57 4.07
N GLY A 207 -9.26 8.52 4.90
CA GLY A 207 -9.39 8.48 6.37
C GLY A 207 -9.95 9.78 6.97
N GLY A 208 -9.85 10.90 6.24
CA GLY A 208 -10.41 12.19 6.66
C GLY A 208 -11.85 12.45 6.21
N ILE A 209 -12.47 11.54 5.44
CA ILE A 209 -13.82 11.72 4.89
C ILE A 209 -14.81 10.82 5.65
N SER A 210 -15.83 11.41 6.28
CA SER A 210 -16.91 10.62 6.88
C SER A 210 -17.71 9.88 5.80
N SER A 211 -18.27 8.71 6.14
CA SER A 211 -19.07 7.90 5.22
C SER A 211 -20.27 8.65 4.65
N SER A 212 -20.87 9.55 5.42
CA SER A 212 -21.98 10.41 4.97
C SER A 212 -21.60 11.44 3.90
N LEU A 213 -20.33 11.88 3.90
CA LEU A 213 -19.81 12.85 2.94
C LEU A 213 -19.07 12.20 1.76
N PHE A 214 -18.78 10.90 1.84
CA PHE A 214 -17.98 10.21 0.84
C PHE A 214 -18.52 10.40 -0.59
N GLU A 215 -19.81 10.16 -0.80
CA GLU A 215 -20.41 10.30 -2.13
C GLU A 215 -20.34 11.74 -2.66
N SER A 216 -20.68 12.68 -1.81
CA SER A 216 -20.65 14.11 -2.15
C SER A 216 -19.23 14.59 -2.49
N GLU A 217 -18.22 14.14 -1.73
CA GLU A 217 -16.81 14.44 -2.01
C GLU A 217 -16.33 13.78 -3.30
N MET A 218 -16.59 12.49 -3.47
CA MET A 218 -16.03 11.71 -4.57
C MET A 218 -16.75 11.95 -5.90
N PHE A 219 -18.10 12.04 -5.88
CA PHE A 219 -18.91 12.08 -7.09
C PHE A 219 -19.56 13.45 -7.33
N GLY A 220 -19.56 14.32 -6.31
CA GLY A 220 -20.22 15.62 -6.36
C GLY A 220 -21.73 15.54 -6.10
N HIS A 221 -22.36 16.69 -6.01
CA HIS A 221 -23.82 16.80 -5.85
C HIS A 221 -24.38 18.01 -6.59
N VAL A 222 -25.66 17.94 -6.97
CA VAL A 222 -26.39 19.09 -7.43
C VAL A 222 -27.15 19.75 -6.27
N ARG A 223 -27.47 21.02 -6.40
CA ARG A 223 -28.26 21.77 -5.42
C ARG A 223 -29.54 21.02 -5.10
N GLY A 224 -29.85 20.85 -3.82
CA GLY A 224 -31.06 20.16 -3.36
C GLY A 224 -30.94 18.63 -3.28
N ALA A 225 -29.78 18.05 -3.54
CA ALA A 225 -29.55 16.60 -3.44
C ALA A 225 -29.78 16.04 -2.03
N PHE A 226 -29.54 16.87 -1.00
CA PHE A 226 -29.78 16.58 0.42
C PHE A 226 -30.03 17.91 1.17
N THR A 227 -30.43 17.84 2.43
CA THR A 227 -30.93 19.00 3.22
C THR A 227 -29.96 20.19 3.20
N ASP A 228 -28.62 19.95 3.23
CA ASP A 228 -27.60 20.99 3.26
C ASP A 228 -26.95 21.28 1.89
N ALA A 229 -27.43 20.68 0.81
CA ALA A 229 -26.91 20.90 -0.54
C ALA A 229 -27.40 22.24 -1.11
N ARG A 230 -26.78 23.35 -0.66
CA ARG A 230 -27.15 24.72 -1.06
C ARG A 230 -26.65 25.15 -2.44
N THR A 231 -25.53 24.53 -2.89
CA THR A 231 -24.88 24.81 -4.17
C THR A 231 -24.48 23.50 -4.84
N ASP A 232 -24.18 23.53 -6.13
CA ASP A 232 -23.57 22.40 -6.83
C ASP A 232 -22.13 22.20 -6.35
N ARG A 233 -21.69 20.95 -6.30
CA ARG A 233 -20.31 20.60 -5.96
C ARG A 233 -19.73 19.64 -6.99
N THR A 234 -18.54 19.97 -7.52
CA THR A 234 -17.77 19.09 -8.39
C THR A 234 -17.08 18.01 -7.57
N GLY A 235 -17.24 16.73 -7.96
CA GLY A 235 -16.61 15.59 -7.28
C GLY A 235 -15.14 15.39 -7.65
N ARG A 236 -14.42 14.65 -6.82
CA ARG A 236 -12.98 14.35 -7.01
C ARG A 236 -12.69 13.60 -8.30
N PHE A 237 -13.56 12.67 -8.71
CA PHE A 237 -13.42 11.95 -9.97
C PHE A 237 -13.56 12.87 -11.19
N GLU A 238 -14.45 13.84 -11.15
CA GLU A 238 -14.58 14.84 -12.20
C GLU A 238 -13.35 15.75 -12.28
N MET A 239 -12.87 16.22 -11.12
CA MET A 239 -11.65 17.04 -11.03
C MET A 239 -10.41 16.34 -11.57
N ALA A 240 -10.32 15.01 -11.37
CA ALA A 240 -9.23 14.17 -11.86
C ALA A 240 -9.36 13.78 -13.34
N GLY A 241 -10.40 14.22 -14.03
CA GLY A 241 -10.73 13.80 -15.40
C GLY A 241 -9.52 13.86 -16.34
N LYS A 242 -9.25 12.77 -17.06
CA LYS A 242 -8.07 12.51 -17.92
C LYS A 242 -6.73 12.50 -17.18
N GLY A 243 -6.69 12.77 -15.89
CA GLY A 243 -5.50 12.81 -15.04
C GLY A 243 -5.35 11.56 -14.17
N THR A 244 -4.89 11.79 -12.94
CA THR A 244 -4.64 10.74 -11.94
C THR A 244 -5.35 11.09 -10.64
N ILE A 245 -6.03 10.12 -10.05
CA ILE A 245 -6.56 10.21 -8.69
C ILE A 245 -5.68 9.40 -7.74
N PHE A 246 -5.23 10.03 -6.67
CA PHE A 246 -4.50 9.39 -5.58
C PHE A 246 -5.39 9.23 -4.38
N LEU A 247 -5.64 7.98 -3.99
CA LEU A 247 -6.53 7.57 -2.89
C LEU A 247 -5.67 7.14 -1.70
N ASP A 248 -5.39 8.06 -0.79
CA ASP A 248 -4.61 7.76 0.41
C ASP A 248 -5.49 7.17 1.51
N GLU A 249 -4.90 6.30 2.33
CA GLU A 249 -5.56 5.60 3.44
C GLU A 249 -6.80 4.81 3.02
N ILE A 250 -6.71 4.10 1.86
CA ILE A 250 -7.84 3.33 1.30
C ILE A 250 -8.37 2.25 2.26
N GLY A 251 -7.53 1.75 3.18
CA GLY A 251 -7.93 0.81 4.22
C GLY A 251 -8.85 1.40 5.29
N ASP A 252 -9.07 2.72 5.31
CA ASP A 252 -9.97 3.37 6.27
C ASP A 252 -11.41 3.50 5.75
N LEU A 253 -11.66 3.13 4.48
CA LEU A 253 -13.01 3.15 3.91
C LEU A 253 -13.94 2.13 4.57
N GLU A 254 -15.15 2.57 4.90
CA GLU A 254 -16.24 1.68 5.31
C GLU A 254 -16.75 0.82 4.14
N LEU A 255 -17.29 -0.36 4.42
CA LEU A 255 -17.75 -1.33 3.41
C LEU A 255 -18.74 -0.73 2.39
N ALA A 256 -19.66 0.14 2.84
CA ALA A 256 -20.61 0.80 1.95
C ALA A 256 -19.93 1.69 0.90
N SER A 257 -18.90 2.43 1.32
CA SER A 257 -18.10 3.29 0.44
C SER A 257 -17.21 2.47 -0.51
N GLN A 258 -16.70 1.32 -0.05
CA GLN A 258 -15.93 0.40 -0.88
C GLN A 258 -16.75 -0.13 -2.06
N VAL A 259 -18.05 -0.47 -1.85
CA VAL A 259 -18.96 -0.91 -2.93
C VAL A 259 -19.13 0.16 -4.00
N LYS A 260 -19.30 1.42 -3.58
CA LYS A 260 -19.48 2.54 -4.50
C LYS A 260 -18.21 2.84 -5.30
N LEU A 261 -17.06 2.84 -4.63
CA LEU A 261 -15.76 3.00 -5.27
C LEU A 261 -15.51 1.89 -6.29
N LEU A 262 -15.77 0.64 -5.93
CA LEU A 262 -15.60 -0.52 -6.82
C LEU A 262 -16.39 -0.37 -8.11
N ARG A 263 -17.67 0.01 -8.03
CA ARG A 263 -18.52 0.24 -9.21
C ARG A 263 -17.89 1.26 -10.17
N VAL A 264 -17.42 2.39 -9.65
CA VAL A 264 -16.76 3.41 -10.48
C VAL A 264 -15.49 2.88 -11.12
N LEU A 265 -14.71 2.08 -10.41
CA LEU A 265 -13.46 1.51 -10.94
C LEU A 265 -13.71 0.41 -11.98
N GLN A 266 -14.82 -0.35 -11.87
CA GLN A 266 -15.21 -1.40 -12.81
C GLN A 266 -15.91 -0.83 -14.05
N ASP A 267 -16.96 -0.06 -13.84
CA ASP A 267 -17.85 0.39 -14.92
C ASP A 267 -17.31 1.63 -15.62
N ARG A 268 -16.34 2.31 -15.01
CA ARG A 268 -15.79 3.60 -15.47
C ARG A 268 -16.88 4.67 -15.62
N THR A 269 -17.91 4.57 -14.79
CA THR A 269 -19.03 5.52 -14.76
C THR A 269 -19.48 5.79 -13.33
N TYR A 270 -20.10 6.95 -13.12
CA TYR A 270 -20.72 7.32 -11.85
C TYR A 270 -21.89 8.27 -12.09
N GLU A 271 -22.71 8.48 -11.07
CA GLU A 271 -23.78 9.46 -11.05
C GLU A 271 -23.50 10.51 -9.96
N VAL A 272 -23.83 11.76 -10.29
CA VAL A 272 -23.74 12.87 -9.33
C VAL A 272 -24.94 12.79 -8.39
N LEU A 273 -24.76 13.00 -7.09
CA LEU A 273 -25.86 12.93 -6.12
C LEU A 273 -26.97 13.93 -6.48
N GLY A 274 -28.21 13.45 -6.46
CA GLY A 274 -29.38 14.22 -6.85
C GLY A 274 -29.61 14.33 -8.36
N SER A 275 -28.81 13.60 -9.17
CA SER A 275 -28.94 13.56 -10.63
C SER A 275 -28.87 12.12 -11.11
N SER A 276 -29.74 11.72 -12.04
CA SER A 276 -29.73 10.42 -12.72
C SER A 276 -28.83 10.39 -13.96
N ARG A 277 -28.08 11.47 -14.22
CA ARG A 277 -27.19 11.55 -15.38
C ARG A 277 -25.89 10.82 -15.13
N THR A 278 -25.65 9.73 -15.86
CA THR A 278 -24.41 8.96 -15.83
C THR A 278 -23.27 9.75 -16.47
N ARG A 279 -22.12 9.81 -15.79
CA ARG A 279 -20.88 10.40 -16.28
C ARG A 279 -19.81 9.33 -16.44
N THR A 280 -18.98 9.44 -17.46
CA THR A 280 -17.84 8.53 -17.70
C THR A 280 -16.61 9.00 -16.96
N VAL A 281 -15.77 8.05 -16.49
CA VAL A 281 -14.50 8.30 -15.78
C VAL A 281 -13.34 7.83 -16.64
N ASP A 282 -12.47 8.75 -17.02
CA ASP A 282 -11.15 8.45 -17.57
C ASP A 282 -10.10 8.99 -16.60
N VAL A 283 -9.73 8.17 -15.62
CA VAL A 283 -8.70 8.51 -14.63
C VAL A 283 -7.79 7.32 -14.37
N ARG A 284 -6.51 7.60 -14.16
CA ARG A 284 -5.58 6.62 -13.59
C ARG A 284 -5.73 6.61 -12.07
N VAL A 285 -5.72 5.42 -11.47
CA VAL A 285 -5.87 5.25 -10.01
C VAL A 285 -4.56 4.83 -9.37
N ILE A 286 -4.14 5.56 -8.36
CA ILE A 286 -3.06 5.18 -7.44
C ILE A 286 -3.67 5.15 -6.05
N ALA A 287 -3.54 4.06 -5.33
CA ALA A 287 -4.03 3.89 -3.96
C ALA A 287 -2.87 3.73 -2.98
N ALA A 288 -3.04 4.19 -1.75
CA ALA A 288 -2.06 3.98 -0.69
C ALA A 288 -2.71 3.54 0.62
N THR A 289 -1.97 2.76 1.41
CA THR A 289 -2.42 2.33 2.73
C THR A 289 -1.24 1.99 3.65
N ASN A 290 -1.45 2.16 4.94
CA ASN A 290 -0.58 1.64 6.00
C ASN A 290 -1.14 0.37 6.65
N ARG A 291 -2.35 -0.06 6.27
CA ARG A 291 -3.01 -1.26 6.81
C ARG A 291 -2.69 -2.49 5.98
N ASN A 292 -2.76 -3.66 6.59
CA ASN A 292 -2.71 -4.93 5.90
C ASN A 292 -4.09 -5.25 5.31
N LEU A 293 -4.28 -4.97 4.03
CA LEU A 293 -5.58 -5.18 3.36
C LEU A 293 -5.94 -6.66 3.25
N GLU A 294 -4.97 -7.57 3.11
CA GLU A 294 -5.24 -9.02 3.07
C GLU A 294 -5.81 -9.51 4.40
N GLU A 295 -5.26 -9.04 5.51
CA GLU A 295 -5.80 -9.34 6.84
C GLU A 295 -7.20 -8.74 7.04
N MET A 296 -7.45 -7.54 6.51
CA MET A 296 -8.77 -6.90 6.55
C MET A 296 -9.80 -7.65 5.69
N VAL A 297 -9.40 -8.21 4.56
CA VAL A 297 -10.24 -9.09 3.74
C VAL A 297 -10.62 -10.35 4.53
N ASN A 298 -9.65 -10.99 5.17
CA ASN A 298 -9.90 -12.16 6.00
C ASN A 298 -10.85 -11.89 7.18
N LYS A 299 -10.82 -10.65 7.72
CA LYS A 299 -11.73 -10.18 8.79
C LYS A 299 -13.07 -9.67 8.26
N GLY A 300 -13.30 -9.64 6.96
CA GLY A 300 -14.51 -9.12 6.33
C GLY A 300 -14.69 -7.60 6.45
N THR A 301 -13.63 -6.84 6.75
CA THR A 301 -13.65 -5.37 6.87
C THR A 301 -13.18 -4.64 5.62
N PHE A 302 -12.62 -5.37 4.65
CA PHE A 302 -12.27 -4.88 3.33
C PHE A 302 -12.75 -5.88 2.28
N ARG A 303 -13.26 -5.37 1.14
CA ARG A 303 -13.76 -6.22 0.06
C ARG A 303 -12.61 -6.74 -0.77
N GLU A 304 -12.61 -8.02 -1.02
CA GLU A 304 -11.60 -8.71 -1.81
C GLU A 304 -11.60 -8.24 -3.28
N ASP A 305 -12.79 -8.02 -3.87
CA ASP A 305 -12.94 -7.52 -5.24
C ASP A 305 -12.36 -6.12 -5.44
N LEU A 306 -12.52 -5.24 -4.47
CA LEU A 306 -11.89 -3.92 -4.50
C LEU A 306 -10.37 -4.03 -4.41
N LEU A 307 -9.86 -4.89 -3.51
CA LEU A 307 -8.41 -5.12 -3.38
C LEU A 307 -7.79 -5.50 -4.73
N TYR A 308 -8.38 -6.49 -5.44
CA TYR A 308 -7.83 -6.89 -6.74
C TYR A 308 -7.91 -5.79 -7.80
N ARG A 309 -8.95 -4.97 -7.77
CA ARG A 309 -9.10 -3.88 -8.74
C ARG A 309 -8.07 -2.77 -8.58
N ILE A 310 -7.61 -2.51 -7.36
CA ILE A 310 -6.60 -1.48 -7.07
C ILE A 310 -5.17 -2.03 -7.00
N ASN A 311 -4.99 -3.34 -6.86
CA ASN A 311 -3.72 -4.01 -6.59
C ASN A 311 -3.15 -4.72 -7.84
N LEU A 312 -3.23 -4.11 -9.02
CA LEU A 312 -2.58 -4.67 -10.21
C LEU A 312 -1.06 -4.63 -10.04
N ILE A 313 -0.55 -3.59 -9.44
CA ILE A 313 0.86 -3.43 -9.12
C ILE A 313 1.00 -3.01 -7.67
N ALA A 314 1.68 -3.85 -6.87
CA ALA A 314 1.96 -3.60 -5.47
C ALA A 314 3.38 -3.03 -5.29
N LEU A 315 3.48 -1.89 -4.62
CA LEU A 315 4.75 -1.30 -4.19
C LEU A 315 4.78 -1.25 -2.66
N ARG A 316 5.73 -1.97 -2.05
CA ARG A 316 5.91 -1.96 -0.60
C ARG A 316 7.12 -1.12 -0.22
N LEU A 317 6.85 0.04 0.40
CA LEU A 317 7.90 0.93 0.88
C LEU A 317 8.49 0.40 2.19
N PRO A 318 9.83 0.31 2.28
CA PRO A 318 10.49 -0.05 3.52
C PRO A 318 10.33 1.05 4.56
N SER A 319 10.25 0.65 5.82
CA SER A 319 10.33 1.58 6.95
C SER A 319 11.72 2.23 7.04
N LEU A 320 11.83 3.38 7.69
CA LEU A 320 13.11 4.09 7.77
C LEU A 320 14.18 3.30 8.57
N ARG A 321 13.76 2.49 9.54
CA ARG A 321 14.66 1.57 10.30
C ARG A 321 15.23 0.45 9.44
N GLU A 322 14.60 0.08 8.32
CA GLU A 322 15.09 -0.90 7.36
C GLU A 322 16.10 -0.31 6.36
N ARG A 323 16.20 1.03 6.31
CA ARG A 323 17.13 1.79 5.45
C ARG A 323 17.91 2.87 6.23
N PRO A 324 18.68 2.49 7.26
CA PRO A 324 19.38 3.46 8.11
C PRO A 324 20.46 4.25 7.35
N GLY A 325 20.89 3.77 6.17
CA GLY A 325 21.80 4.50 5.28
C GLY A 325 21.22 5.76 4.67
N ASP A 326 19.88 5.84 4.53
CA ASP A 326 19.20 7.02 3.98
C ASP A 326 19.01 8.13 5.03
N ILE A 327 19.14 7.83 6.33
CA ILE A 327 18.92 8.82 7.41
C ILE A 327 19.86 10.04 7.27
N PRO A 328 21.17 9.89 7.06
CA PRO A 328 22.04 11.04 6.85
C PRO A 328 21.64 11.91 5.67
N LEU A 329 21.30 11.29 4.52
CA LEU A 329 20.87 12.01 3.32
C LEU A 329 19.60 12.83 3.56
N LEU A 330 18.65 12.24 4.28
CA LEU A 330 17.40 12.94 4.66
C LEU A 330 17.68 14.08 5.65
N VAL A 331 18.52 13.86 6.66
CA VAL A 331 18.88 14.90 7.63
C VAL A 331 19.60 16.05 6.93
N ASP A 332 20.59 15.77 6.08
CA ASP A 332 21.33 16.79 5.33
C ASP A 332 20.38 17.62 4.44
N TYR A 333 19.46 16.96 3.77
CA TYR A 333 18.42 17.65 2.97
C TYR A 333 17.52 18.55 3.84
N PHE A 334 17.06 18.07 4.98
CA PHE A 334 16.23 18.89 5.87
C PHE A 334 17.02 20.08 6.45
N ILE A 335 18.27 19.86 6.84
CA ILE A 335 19.16 20.90 7.36
C ILE A 335 19.43 21.96 6.27
N GLN A 336 19.69 21.54 5.03
CA GLN A 336 19.89 22.47 3.92
C GLN A 336 18.66 23.36 3.72
N ASN A 337 17.47 22.77 3.62
CA ASN A 337 16.22 23.52 3.45
C ASN A 337 15.97 24.49 4.62
N LEU A 338 16.23 24.06 5.86
CA LEU A 338 16.07 24.91 7.04
C LEU A 338 17.14 26.00 7.10
N SER A 339 18.36 25.71 6.66
CA SER A 339 19.45 26.70 6.56
C SER A 339 19.08 27.84 5.59
N GLU A 340 18.51 27.48 4.44
CA GLU A 340 18.03 28.45 3.44
C GLU A 340 16.83 29.24 3.99
N LEU A 341 15.85 28.57 4.62
CA LEU A 341 14.64 29.18 5.16
C LEU A 341 14.93 30.20 6.27
N TYR A 342 15.87 29.85 7.17
CA TYR A 342 16.21 30.70 8.33
C TYR A 342 17.45 31.56 8.11
N ALA A 343 18.07 31.49 6.92
CA ALA A 343 19.34 32.19 6.60
C ALA A 343 20.44 31.90 7.65
N ARG A 344 20.57 30.64 8.11
CA ARG A 344 21.52 30.21 9.16
C ARG A 344 22.39 29.08 8.63
N PRO A 345 23.71 29.06 8.84
CA PRO A 345 24.60 27.97 8.37
C PRO A 345 24.54 26.75 9.31
N LEU A 346 23.39 26.06 9.32
CA LEU A 346 23.13 24.93 10.22
C LEU A 346 24.00 23.70 9.89
N ARG A 347 24.50 23.02 10.93
CA ARG A 347 25.26 21.78 10.83
C ARG A 347 24.86 20.81 11.94
N VAL A 348 24.89 19.52 11.65
CA VAL A 348 24.64 18.44 12.60
C VAL A 348 25.98 17.83 13.01
N GLU A 349 26.20 17.67 14.31
CA GLU A 349 27.38 17.03 14.86
C GLU A 349 27.42 15.54 14.51
N ARG A 350 28.63 14.95 14.33
CA ARG A 350 28.79 13.53 14.00
C ARG A 350 28.18 12.60 15.02
N SER A 351 28.30 12.91 16.30
CA SER A 351 27.70 12.16 17.42
C SER A 351 26.17 12.13 17.30
N ALA A 352 25.55 13.28 16.99
CA ALA A 352 24.12 13.39 16.75
C ALA A 352 23.67 12.56 15.55
N MET A 353 24.42 12.61 14.43
CA MET A 353 24.11 11.83 13.23
C MET A 353 24.17 10.33 13.48
N GLN A 354 25.19 9.86 14.23
CA GLN A 354 25.32 8.44 14.59
C GLN A 354 24.14 7.97 15.45
N TRP A 355 23.71 8.80 16.40
CA TRP A 355 22.57 8.50 17.25
C TRP A 355 21.26 8.48 16.45
N LEU A 356 21.02 9.45 15.56
CA LEU A 356 19.82 9.50 14.70
C LEU A 356 19.68 8.23 13.85
N ARG A 357 20.78 7.66 13.36
CA ARG A 357 20.78 6.41 12.58
C ARG A 357 20.33 5.18 13.36
N GLN A 358 20.44 5.21 14.70
CA GLN A 358 20.07 4.09 15.57
C GLN A 358 18.64 4.20 16.12
N LEU A 359 17.95 5.29 15.88
CA LEU A 359 16.61 5.50 16.38
C LEU A 359 15.60 4.57 15.69
N PRO A 360 14.63 4.01 16.42
CA PRO A 360 13.60 3.13 15.85
C PRO A 360 12.62 3.85 14.91
N LEU A 361 12.40 5.16 15.09
CA LEU A 361 11.60 6.07 14.27
C LEU A 361 10.26 5.44 13.76
N PRO A 362 9.34 5.04 14.62
CA PRO A 362 8.07 4.41 14.19
C PRO A 362 7.20 5.33 13.32
N GLY A 363 7.39 6.66 13.38
CA GLY A 363 6.77 7.63 12.48
C GLY A 363 7.60 7.93 11.23
N ASN A 364 8.64 7.14 10.97
CA ASN A 364 9.48 7.17 9.77
C ASN A 364 10.02 8.58 9.43
N ILE A 365 10.02 8.96 8.14
CA ILE A 365 10.53 10.25 7.66
C ILE A 365 9.79 11.42 8.28
N ARG A 366 8.47 11.29 8.50
CA ARG A 366 7.68 12.37 9.15
C ARG A 366 8.17 12.64 10.57
N GLN A 367 8.47 11.60 11.33
CA GLN A 367 9.02 11.75 12.69
C GLN A 367 10.43 12.33 12.66
N LEU A 368 11.30 11.85 11.77
CA LEU A 368 12.65 12.36 11.60
C LEU A 368 12.62 13.86 11.23
N LYS A 369 11.82 14.24 10.24
CA LYS A 369 11.65 15.64 9.83
C LYS A 369 11.22 16.53 10.99
N ASN A 370 10.16 16.12 11.72
CA ASN A 370 9.66 16.88 12.86
C ASN A 370 10.71 17.01 13.98
N LEU A 371 11.53 15.97 14.21
CA LEU A 371 12.60 16.01 15.19
C LEU A 371 13.68 17.02 14.77
N VAL A 372 14.12 17.00 13.52
CA VAL A 372 15.10 17.94 12.97
C VAL A 372 14.56 19.39 13.04
N GLU A 373 13.36 19.62 12.54
CA GLU A 373 12.72 20.96 12.56
C GLU A 373 12.60 21.50 13.97
N ARG A 374 12.12 20.70 14.92
CA ARG A 374 11.99 21.10 16.33
C ARG A 374 13.34 21.44 16.94
N THR A 375 14.36 20.61 16.66
CA THR A 375 15.71 20.87 17.19
C THR A 375 16.27 22.19 16.66
N VAL A 376 16.15 22.45 15.35
CA VAL A 376 16.59 23.72 14.74
C VAL A 376 15.88 24.91 15.33
N LEU A 377 14.57 24.82 15.56
CA LEU A 377 13.77 25.94 16.09
C LEU A 377 14.12 26.28 17.53
N ILE A 378 14.50 25.29 18.34
CA ILE A 378 14.73 25.50 19.78
C ILE A 378 16.22 25.79 20.09
N THR A 379 17.13 25.27 19.27
CA THR A 379 18.57 25.46 19.47
C THR A 379 19.01 26.82 18.92
N PRO A 380 19.57 27.72 19.76
CA PRO A 380 20.01 29.05 19.31
C PRO A 380 21.31 28.99 18.49
N GLY A 381 22.14 27.95 18.65
CA GLY A 381 23.41 27.76 17.94
C GLY A 381 23.25 27.19 16.54
N ASP A 382 24.27 27.38 15.70
CA ASP A 382 24.27 26.84 14.31
C ASP A 382 24.73 25.37 14.22
N VAL A 383 25.36 24.84 15.26
CA VAL A 383 25.79 23.45 15.38
C VAL A 383 24.80 22.73 16.30
N LEU A 384 24.12 21.74 15.74
CA LEU A 384 23.15 20.91 16.45
C LEU A 384 23.87 19.70 17.07
N SER A 385 23.97 19.72 18.40
CA SER A 385 24.64 18.70 19.18
C SER A 385 23.75 17.49 19.45
N LEU A 386 24.36 16.40 19.95
CA LEU A 386 23.62 15.21 20.41
C LEU A 386 22.61 15.57 21.51
N ASP A 387 23.02 16.39 22.47
CA ASP A 387 22.15 16.81 23.59
C ASP A 387 20.92 17.59 23.10
N ASP A 388 21.06 18.42 22.06
CA ASP A 388 19.96 19.17 21.48
C ASP A 388 18.91 18.23 20.90
N PHE A 389 19.32 17.21 20.15
CA PHE A 389 18.40 16.20 19.62
C PHE A 389 17.77 15.35 20.73
N GLN A 390 18.55 14.91 21.73
CA GLN A 390 18.04 14.10 22.83
C GLN A 390 16.98 14.81 23.65
N ARG A 391 17.16 16.11 23.91
CA ARG A 391 16.16 16.93 24.61
C ARG A 391 14.85 17.05 23.85
N GLN A 392 14.89 17.02 22.51
CA GLN A 392 13.71 17.12 21.65
C GLN A 392 13.11 15.76 21.28
N TYR A 393 13.87 14.70 21.45
CA TYR A 393 13.39 13.36 21.17
C TYR A 393 12.38 12.93 22.24
N GLN A 394 11.11 12.90 21.85
CA GLN A 394 10.09 12.20 22.61
C GLN A 394 9.97 10.80 22.00
N PRO A 395 10.40 9.73 22.70
CA PRO A 395 10.08 8.39 22.23
C PRO A 395 8.56 8.38 22.07
N SER A 396 8.11 8.07 20.86
CA SER A 396 6.68 7.83 20.63
C SER A 396 6.32 6.82 21.70
N SER A 397 5.52 7.22 22.68
CA SER A 397 4.82 6.25 23.48
C SER A 397 3.98 5.50 22.45
N THR A 398 4.55 4.44 21.87
CA THR A 398 3.73 3.31 21.52
C THR A 398 2.92 3.12 22.77
N LYS A 399 1.66 3.54 22.74
CA LYS A 399 0.66 2.91 23.56
C LYS A 399 0.84 1.45 23.19
N THR A 400 1.69 0.76 23.93
CA THR A 400 1.41 -0.59 24.33
C THR A 400 0.04 -0.42 24.95
N SER A 401 -0.98 -0.34 24.09
CA SER A 401 -2.34 -0.67 24.46
C SER A 401 -2.11 -1.94 25.23
N GLY A 402 -2.57 -1.98 26.45
CA GLY A 402 -2.39 -3.08 27.38
C GLY A 402 -2.92 -4.36 26.76
N ALA A 403 -2.21 -4.88 25.79
CA ALA A 403 -2.42 -6.19 25.25
C ALA A 403 -2.17 -7.13 26.42
N LEU A 404 -3.22 -7.77 26.86
CA LEU A 404 -3.09 -8.91 27.75
C LEU A 404 -2.07 -9.85 27.10
N PRO A 405 -1.13 -10.42 27.89
CA PRO A 405 -0.19 -11.40 27.36
C PRO A 405 -0.95 -12.51 26.65
N GLU A 406 -0.33 -13.08 25.61
CA GLU A 406 -0.91 -14.23 24.91
C GLU A 406 -1.24 -15.35 25.92
N VAL A 407 -2.32 -16.08 25.65
CA VAL A 407 -2.77 -17.17 26.52
C VAL A 407 -1.66 -18.20 26.67
N GLY A 408 -1.20 -18.42 27.90
CA GLY A 408 -0.08 -19.33 28.22
C GLY A 408 1.29 -18.65 28.35
N ALA A 409 1.43 -17.36 28.00
CA ALA A 409 2.69 -16.62 28.17
C ALA A 409 2.98 -16.22 29.64
N MET A 410 1.95 -16.22 30.50
CA MET A 410 2.05 -15.80 31.89
C MET A 410 0.90 -16.42 32.70
N THR A 411 1.17 -16.78 33.95
CA THR A 411 0.12 -17.26 34.88
C THR A 411 -0.73 -16.09 35.39
N LEU A 412 -1.94 -16.38 35.89
CA LEU A 412 -2.79 -15.37 36.52
C LEU A 412 -2.11 -14.73 37.74
N GLU A 413 -1.32 -15.50 38.46
CA GLU A 413 -0.59 -15.03 39.64
C GLU A 413 0.53 -14.05 39.26
N GLU A 414 1.30 -14.37 38.25
CA GLU A 414 2.32 -13.46 37.70
C GLU A 414 1.72 -12.16 37.15
N MET A 415 0.55 -12.25 36.50
CA MET A 415 -0.19 -11.09 36.01
C MET A 415 -0.69 -10.22 37.18
N GLU A 416 -1.20 -10.84 38.21
CA GLU A 416 -1.66 -10.13 39.42
C GLU A 416 -0.51 -9.39 40.10
N ILE A 417 0.65 -10.05 40.29
CA ILE A 417 1.87 -9.45 40.85
C ILE A 417 2.28 -8.21 40.05
N ARG A 418 2.43 -8.34 38.72
CA ARG A 418 2.83 -7.23 37.86
C ARG A 418 1.84 -6.06 37.87
N MET A 419 0.55 -6.35 37.94
CA MET A 419 -0.47 -5.30 38.03
C MET A 419 -0.40 -4.57 39.35
N ILE A 420 -0.17 -5.26 40.46
CA ILE A 420 -0.02 -4.65 41.81
C ILE A 420 1.26 -3.80 41.84
N GLU A 421 2.40 -4.34 41.41
CA GLU A 421 3.68 -3.59 41.33
C GLU A 421 3.57 -2.30 40.50
N ARG A 422 2.93 -2.42 39.32
CA ARG A 422 2.72 -1.28 38.43
C ARG A 422 1.79 -0.22 39.06
N ALA A 423 0.74 -0.66 39.73
CA ALA A 423 -0.17 0.26 40.44
C ALA A 423 0.51 0.91 41.65
N MET A 424 1.34 0.15 42.41
CA MET A 424 2.15 0.68 43.51
C MET A 424 3.13 1.75 43.03
N ALA A 425 3.85 1.51 41.92
CA ALA A 425 4.75 2.48 41.32
C ALA A 425 4.00 3.72 40.82
N PHE A 426 2.88 3.56 40.13
CA PHE A 426 2.06 4.67 39.60
C PHE A 426 1.49 5.57 40.71
N HIS A 427 1.01 4.98 41.80
CA HIS A 427 0.44 5.72 42.91
C HIS A 427 1.46 6.06 44.01
N LYS A 428 2.76 5.87 43.73
CA LYS A 428 3.86 6.17 44.68
C LYS A 428 3.65 5.53 46.06
N GLY A 429 3.26 4.26 46.08
CA GLY A 429 3.07 3.50 47.30
C GLY A 429 1.77 3.79 48.10
N LYS A 430 0.90 4.70 47.64
CA LYS A 430 -0.37 5.02 48.37
C LYS A 430 -1.39 3.91 48.26
N VAL A 431 -1.38 2.96 49.21
CA VAL A 431 -2.18 1.74 49.22
C VAL A 431 -3.68 1.99 48.97
N ALA A 432 -4.26 3.05 49.55
CA ALA A 432 -5.68 3.37 49.34
C ALA A 432 -6.03 3.71 47.88
N ARG A 433 -5.13 4.38 47.15
CA ARG A 433 -5.31 4.70 45.73
C ARG A 433 -5.09 3.47 44.85
N VAL A 434 -4.09 2.68 45.20
CA VAL A 434 -3.80 1.39 44.52
C VAL A 434 -4.98 0.45 44.59
N ALA A 435 -5.53 0.25 45.80
CA ALA A 435 -6.70 -0.60 46.02
C ALA A 435 -7.89 -0.14 45.13
N ARG A 436 -8.19 1.16 45.13
CA ARG A 436 -9.26 1.72 44.32
C ARG A 436 -9.03 1.52 42.84
N SER A 437 -7.81 1.72 42.34
CA SER A 437 -7.46 1.58 40.93
C SER A 437 -7.51 0.13 40.43
N LEU A 438 -7.29 -0.83 41.33
CA LEU A 438 -7.36 -2.26 41.03
C LEU A 438 -8.75 -2.88 41.34
N GLY A 439 -9.72 -2.07 41.76
CA GLY A 439 -11.06 -2.60 42.16
C GLY A 439 -11.04 -3.47 43.40
N LEU A 440 -10.04 -3.30 44.28
CA LEU A 440 -9.87 -4.09 45.53
C LEU A 440 -10.23 -3.29 46.76
N THR A 441 -10.62 -3.99 47.80
CA THR A 441 -10.66 -3.40 49.16
C THR A 441 -9.24 -3.25 49.72
N ARG A 442 -8.99 -2.28 50.62
CA ARG A 442 -7.66 -2.10 51.26
C ARG A 442 -7.15 -3.40 51.88
N GLY A 443 -8.00 -4.09 52.66
CA GLY A 443 -7.64 -5.37 53.31
C GLY A 443 -7.36 -6.50 52.32
N ALA A 444 -8.02 -6.51 51.16
CA ALA A 444 -7.72 -7.46 50.08
C ALA A 444 -6.37 -7.17 49.43
N LEU A 445 -5.98 -5.90 49.25
CA LEU A 445 -4.69 -5.51 48.73
C LEU A 445 -3.55 -5.82 49.72
N TYR A 446 -3.70 -5.50 51.01
CA TYR A 446 -2.69 -5.85 52.03
C TYR A 446 -2.39 -7.36 52.06
N ARG A 447 -3.42 -8.22 52.06
CA ARG A 447 -3.21 -9.67 51.98
C ARG A 447 -2.41 -10.12 50.75
N ARG A 448 -2.57 -9.42 49.62
CA ARG A 448 -1.82 -9.72 48.40
C ARG A 448 -0.39 -9.19 48.44
N LEU A 449 -0.19 -7.98 49.00
CA LEU A 449 1.16 -7.43 49.20
C LEU A 449 2.00 -8.34 50.10
N ASP A 450 1.39 -8.84 51.20
CA ASP A 450 2.03 -9.81 52.10
C ASP A 450 2.28 -11.17 51.44
N LYS A 451 1.28 -11.70 50.72
CA LYS A 451 1.40 -12.96 50.01
C LYS A 451 2.55 -12.93 48.97
N TYR A 452 2.66 -11.84 48.27
CA TYR A 452 3.65 -11.70 47.19
C TYR A 452 4.94 -11.00 47.63
N ARG A 453 5.07 -10.68 48.93
CA ARG A 453 6.23 -10.00 49.54
C ARG A 453 6.59 -8.69 48.84
N ILE A 454 5.59 -7.92 48.41
CA ILE A 454 5.79 -6.60 47.79
C ILE A 454 5.89 -5.58 48.93
N PRO A 455 7.01 -4.82 48.99
CA PRO A 455 7.21 -3.84 50.05
C PRO A 455 6.22 -2.69 49.94
N TYR A 456 5.67 -2.29 51.09
CA TYR A 456 4.81 -1.11 51.21
C TYR A 456 5.14 -0.35 52.52
N SER A 457 4.90 0.96 52.51
CA SER A 457 5.02 1.76 53.73
C SER A 457 3.64 2.07 54.28
N ASP A 458 3.43 1.79 55.56
CA ASP A 458 2.26 2.22 56.30
C ASP A 458 2.36 3.69 56.65
N GLU A 459 2.28 4.57 55.64
CA GLU A 459 2.03 6.00 55.93
C GLU A 459 0.52 6.24 55.88
N GLU A 460 -0.08 6.24 57.07
CA GLU A 460 -1.36 6.85 57.34
C GLU A 460 -1.16 8.40 57.19
N SER A 461 -1.66 8.96 56.09
CA SER A 461 -2.11 10.35 56.00
C SER A 461 -2.98 10.56 54.78
#